data_464864f3d198f7bb2ded15e2259df250
#
_entry.id   464864f3d198f7bb2ded15e2259df250
#
_cell.length_a   1.000
_cell.length_b   1.000
_cell.length_c   1.000
_cell.angle_alpha   90.00
_cell.angle_beta   90.00
_cell.angle_gamma   90.00
#
_symmetry.space_group_name_H-M   'P 1'
#
loop_
_entity.id
_entity.type
_entity.pdbx_description
1 polymer ?
#
loop_
_entity_poly.entity_id
_entity_poly.type
_entity_poly.pdbx_seq_one_letter_code
_entity_poly.pdbx_strand_id
1 'polypeptide(L)'
;MSNINTRKISYEILYDIFQEDAYSNITLNKYFNKYKLEEQDKRFISEVVYGTIKNKMYLEHILKNYSKGRVKPKVKIIIIMAIYQLLYMDKTPSFAIIDEAVKLSKKILGNITGNFVNGILRNIERNLDDLALKYKNKEEKFYIENSCPEELYSIFKRQYGKEKAQSIVKSFNSKSKNSIRYNPLKISKESLLEKLGSNALSSDICEDSLLLNKLDINNKYFNEGYYIIQDEASSLVACAIGENVSTKYNILDTCAAPGGKSLHIASKYFNSSLISCDKYIHKLKLIQENIKKLEIDNIKTYEQDATKCNIDFLNNFDIVICDVPCSGIGVIKNKPEIKYKITDKYIESIAALQYKILENSKGYVKVGGVLVYSTCTIDKRENIENIERFLNENKDFRLEKITLNNSKVKVQDNGTIEILPDDYECDGFFIAKLRKMEEKC
;
A
#
# COMPACT_ATOMS: atom_id res chain seq x y z
N MET A 1 -15.71 -34.25 4.31
CA MET A 1 -15.08 -32.93 4.22
C MET A 1 -13.58 -33.14 4.09
N SER A 2 -12.95 -32.72 2.97
CA SER A 2 -11.49 -32.80 2.83
C SER A 2 -10.86 -31.89 3.88
N ASN A 3 -10.04 -32.47 4.74
CA ASN A 3 -9.36 -31.73 5.81
C ASN A 3 -8.42 -30.69 5.17
N ILE A 4 -8.87 -29.44 5.09
CA ILE A 4 -8.13 -28.34 4.45
C ILE A 4 -6.90 -28.05 5.30
N ASN A 5 -5.71 -28.22 4.75
CA ASN A 5 -4.46 -27.94 5.44
C ASN A 5 -4.06 -26.46 5.26
N THR A 6 -4.47 -25.62 6.20
CA THR A 6 -4.21 -24.16 6.19
C THR A 6 -2.73 -23.84 6.14
N ARG A 7 -1.86 -24.63 6.80
CA ARG A 7 -0.39 -24.42 6.76
C ARG A 7 0.21 -24.73 5.39
N LYS A 8 -0.33 -25.73 4.68
CA LYS A 8 0.09 -26.01 3.31
C LYS A 8 -0.29 -24.84 2.37
N ILE A 9 -1.51 -24.30 2.53
CA ILE A 9 -1.96 -23.14 1.75
C ILE A 9 -1.09 -21.92 2.07
N SER A 10 -0.79 -21.65 3.36
CA SER A 10 0.12 -20.55 3.75
C SER A 10 1.51 -20.71 3.13
N TYR A 11 2.05 -21.94 3.10
CA TYR A 11 3.32 -22.23 2.45
C TYR A 11 3.29 -21.95 0.93
N GLU A 12 2.25 -22.38 0.24
CA GLU A 12 2.10 -22.15 -1.20
C GLU A 12 2.01 -20.66 -1.52
N ILE A 13 1.25 -19.90 -0.73
CA ILE A 13 1.17 -18.44 -0.85
C ILE A 13 2.52 -17.78 -0.61
N LEU A 14 3.24 -18.14 0.46
CA LEU A 14 4.57 -17.61 0.76
C LEU A 14 5.60 -18.00 -0.32
N TYR A 15 5.45 -19.17 -0.93
CA TYR A 15 6.29 -19.58 -2.05
C TYR A 15 6.06 -18.69 -3.28
N ASP A 16 4.80 -18.44 -3.68
CA ASP A 16 4.48 -17.55 -4.79
C ASP A 16 5.03 -16.12 -4.52
N ILE A 17 4.90 -15.61 -3.28
CA ILE A 17 5.37 -14.27 -2.93
C ILE A 17 6.92 -14.18 -2.94
N PHE A 18 7.62 -15.19 -2.42
CA PHE A 18 9.07 -15.11 -2.23
C PHE A 18 9.89 -15.61 -3.44
N GLN A 19 9.29 -16.41 -4.32
CA GLN A 19 9.98 -17.01 -5.47
C GLN A 19 9.45 -16.50 -6.81
N GLU A 20 8.17 -16.09 -6.87
CA GLU A 20 7.51 -15.65 -8.12
C GLU A 20 7.17 -14.15 -8.09
N ASP A 21 7.72 -13.40 -7.12
CA ASP A 21 7.53 -11.95 -6.95
C ASP A 21 6.06 -11.48 -6.86
N ALA A 22 5.15 -12.35 -6.46
CA ALA A 22 3.74 -12.05 -6.36
C ALA A 22 3.43 -11.06 -5.21
N TYR A 23 2.35 -10.30 -5.34
CA TYR A 23 1.86 -9.42 -4.28
C TYR A 23 0.98 -10.18 -3.29
N SER A 24 1.18 -9.93 -2.00
CA SER A 24 0.53 -10.69 -0.91
C SER A 24 -1.00 -10.65 -0.96
N ASN A 25 -1.59 -9.48 -1.15
CA ASN A 25 -3.05 -9.30 -1.20
C ASN A 25 -3.69 -10.02 -2.41
N ILE A 26 -3.07 -9.93 -3.58
CA ILE A 26 -3.55 -10.59 -4.82
C ILE A 26 -3.45 -12.10 -4.66
N THR A 27 -2.33 -12.58 -4.13
CA THR A 27 -2.08 -14.01 -3.94
C THR A 27 -3.04 -14.61 -2.92
N LEU A 28 -3.24 -13.94 -1.76
CA LEU A 28 -4.21 -14.37 -0.76
C LEU A 28 -5.61 -14.51 -1.36
N ASN A 29 -6.10 -13.49 -2.08
CA ASN A 29 -7.41 -13.52 -2.72
C ASN A 29 -7.53 -14.65 -3.75
N LYS A 30 -6.50 -14.87 -4.58
CA LYS A 30 -6.43 -16.00 -5.54
C LYS A 30 -6.63 -17.34 -4.84
N TYR A 31 -5.94 -17.56 -3.71
CA TYR A 31 -6.01 -18.79 -2.95
C TYR A 31 -7.34 -18.91 -2.17
N PHE A 32 -7.87 -17.84 -1.62
CA PHE A 32 -9.17 -17.83 -0.96
C PHE A 32 -10.32 -18.17 -1.92
N ASN A 33 -10.25 -17.67 -3.14
CA ASN A 33 -11.23 -18.01 -4.18
C ASN A 33 -11.08 -19.45 -4.69
N LYS A 34 -9.84 -19.96 -4.72
CA LYS A 34 -9.56 -21.35 -5.17
C LYS A 34 -10.04 -22.39 -4.17
N TYR A 35 -9.91 -22.10 -2.89
CA TYR A 35 -10.28 -23.01 -1.81
C TYR A 35 -11.52 -22.47 -1.09
N LYS A 36 -12.54 -23.32 -0.90
CA LYS A 36 -13.72 -22.95 -0.09
C LYS A 36 -13.32 -22.94 1.38
N LEU A 37 -12.77 -21.81 1.87
CA LEU A 37 -12.25 -21.62 3.21
C LEU A 37 -13.30 -20.98 4.10
N GLU A 38 -13.37 -21.45 5.36
CA GLU A 38 -14.11 -20.77 6.41
C GLU A 38 -13.38 -19.47 6.83
N GLU A 39 -14.09 -18.53 7.45
CA GLU A 39 -13.53 -17.25 7.88
C GLU A 39 -12.39 -17.43 8.90
N GLN A 40 -12.45 -18.46 9.73
CA GLN A 40 -11.38 -18.78 10.68
C GLN A 40 -10.10 -19.23 9.97
N ASP A 41 -10.22 -20.04 8.92
CA ASP A 41 -9.08 -20.47 8.09
C ASP A 41 -8.45 -19.32 7.35
N LYS A 42 -9.26 -18.42 6.75
CA LYS A 42 -8.78 -17.22 6.09
C LYS A 42 -7.99 -16.32 7.04
N ARG A 43 -8.49 -16.12 8.27
CA ARG A 43 -7.79 -15.33 9.30
C ARG A 43 -6.47 -15.98 9.69
N PHE A 44 -6.45 -17.29 9.93
CA PHE A 44 -5.22 -18.01 10.26
C PHE A 44 -4.18 -17.93 9.14
N ILE A 45 -4.59 -18.17 7.89
CA ILE A 45 -3.70 -18.07 6.72
C ILE A 45 -3.16 -16.65 6.57
N SER A 46 -4.02 -15.62 6.68
CA SER A 46 -3.62 -14.22 6.60
C SER A 46 -2.61 -13.87 7.68
N GLU A 47 -2.85 -14.28 8.93
CA GLU A 47 -1.94 -14.03 10.05
C GLU A 47 -0.57 -14.68 9.82
N VAL A 48 -0.52 -15.95 9.44
CA VAL A 48 0.72 -16.65 9.18
C VAL A 48 1.48 -16.05 8.00
N VAL A 49 0.77 -15.72 6.91
CA VAL A 49 1.39 -15.18 5.69
C VAL A 49 1.93 -13.77 5.94
N TYR A 50 1.08 -12.83 6.37
CA TYR A 50 1.52 -11.45 6.62
C TYR A 50 2.57 -11.36 7.72
N GLY A 51 2.40 -12.12 8.81
CA GLY A 51 3.34 -12.14 9.90
C GLY A 51 4.71 -12.68 9.48
N THR A 52 4.75 -13.75 8.68
CA THR A 52 6.00 -14.28 8.13
C THR A 52 6.68 -13.27 7.20
N ILE A 53 5.93 -12.58 6.32
CA ILE A 53 6.50 -11.57 5.42
C ILE A 53 7.03 -10.37 6.22
N LYS A 54 6.23 -9.84 7.15
CA LYS A 54 6.63 -8.69 7.99
C LYS A 54 7.94 -8.94 8.73
N ASN A 55 8.14 -10.15 9.23
CA ASN A 55 9.28 -10.51 10.07
C ASN A 55 10.37 -11.33 9.34
N LYS A 56 10.30 -11.44 8.01
CA LYS A 56 11.13 -12.36 7.21
C LYS A 56 12.63 -12.30 7.55
N MET A 57 13.23 -11.10 7.61
CA MET A 57 14.67 -10.98 7.86
C MET A 57 15.05 -11.43 9.28
N TYR A 58 14.25 -11.09 10.27
CA TYR A 58 14.46 -11.54 11.64
C TYR A 58 14.34 -13.06 11.75
N LEU A 59 13.31 -13.65 11.14
CA LEU A 59 13.10 -15.10 11.10
C LEU A 59 14.24 -15.82 10.37
N GLU A 60 14.73 -15.26 9.24
CA GLU A 60 15.88 -15.79 8.52
C GLU A 60 17.17 -15.64 9.32
N HIS A 61 17.31 -14.57 10.10
CA HIS A 61 18.46 -14.38 10.99
C HIS A 61 18.46 -15.41 12.13
N ILE A 62 17.32 -15.69 12.73
CA ILE A 62 17.18 -16.79 13.69
C ILE A 62 17.58 -18.11 13.05
N LEU A 63 16.99 -18.45 11.90
CA LEU A 63 17.34 -19.67 11.18
C LEU A 63 18.85 -19.79 10.92
N LYS A 64 19.51 -18.71 10.50
CA LYS A 64 20.95 -18.66 10.23
C LYS A 64 21.78 -18.96 11.49
N ASN A 65 21.38 -18.49 12.65
CA ASN A 65 22.08 -18.74 13.92
C ASN A 65 21.90 -20.18 14.44
N TYR A 66 20.80 -20.86 14.07
CA TYR A 66 20.47 -22.21 14.50
C TYR A 66 20.68 -23.30 13.44
N SER A 67 21.10 -22.96 12.23
CA SER A 67 21.39 -23.90 11.15
C SER A 67 22.86 -23.88 10.74
N LYS A 68 23.41 -25.05 10.40
CA LYS A 68 24.73 -25.16 9.78
C LYS A 68 24.57 -25.14 8.25
N GLY A 69 25.21 -24.19 7.60
CA GLY A 69 25.23 -24.11 6.14
C GLY A 69 23.96 -23.51 5.48
N ARG A 70 23.90 -23.60 4.15
CA ARG A 70 22.83 -22.98 3.35
C ARG A 70 21.56 -23.84 3.32
N VAL A 71 20.46 -23.27 3.73
CA VAL A 71 19.13 -23.92 3.67
C VAL A 71 18.47 -23.62 2.31
N LYS A 72 17.97 -24.66 1.63
CA LYS A 72 17.28 -24.51 0.33
C LYS A 72 16.02 -23.67 0.46
N PRO A 73 15.64 -22.84 -0.54
CA PRO A 73 14.50 -21.90 -0.45
C PRO A 73 13.19 -22.54 0.01
N LYS A 74 12.81 -23.69 -0.54
CA LYS A 74 11.57 -24.40 -0.15
C LYS A 74 11.56 -24.80 1.32
N VAL A 75 12.70 -25.28 1.84
CA VAL A 75 12.85 -25.66 3.26
C VAL A 75 12.84 -24.42 4.14
N LYS A 76 13.52 -23.37 3.72
CA LYS A 76 13.60 -22.09 4.42
C LYS A 76 12.20 -21.54 4.70
N ILE A 77 11.32 -21.51 3.70
CA ILE A 77 9.95 -21.01 3.84
C ILE A 77 9.19 -21.78 4.93
N ILE A 78 9.29 -23.10 4.94
CA ILE A 78 8.62 -23.94 5.98
C ILE A 78 9.15 -23.58 7.37
N ILE A 79 10.48 -23.47 7.52
CA ILE A 79 11.10 -23.20 8.81
C ILE A 79 10.75 -21.79 9.32
N ILE A 80 10.90 -20.74 8.49
CA ILE A 80 10.60 -19.37 8.94
C ILE A 80 9.11 -19.19 9.25
N MET A 81 8.23 -19.84 8.52
CA MET A 81 6.79 -19.87 8.81
C MET A 81 6.50 -20.55 10.17
N ALA A 82 7.23 -21.62 10.51
CA ALA A 82 7.11 -22.26 11.82
C ALA A 82 7.71 -21.41 12.94
N ILE A 83 8.88 -20.78 12.72
CA ILE A 83 9.50 -19.86 13.69
C ILE A 83 8.54 -18.69 13.98
N TYR A 84 7.89 -18.11 12.95
CA TYR A 84 6.88 -17.07 13.16
C TYR A 84 5.78 -17.54 14.11
N GLN A 85 5.22 -18.73 13.86
CA GLN A 85 4.17 -19.29 14.72
C GLN A 85 4.66 -19.55 16.17
N LEU A 86 5.89 -20.03 16.35
CA LEU A 86 6.49 -20.24 17.66
C LEU A 86 6.67 -18.94 18.47
N LEU A 87 7.01 -17.84 17.79
CA LEU A 87 7.31 -16.54 18.44
C LEU A 87 6.08 -15.67 18.69
N TYR A 88 5.04 -15.78 17.84
CA TYR A 88 3.96 -14.78 17.80
C TYR A 88 2.54 -15.38 17.90
N MET A 89 2.40 -16.70 17.96
CA MET A 89 1.08 -17.35 17.98
C MET A 89 0.88 -18.17 19.27
N ASP A 90 0.80 -17.49 20.41
CA ASP A 90 0.73 -18.09 21.77
C ASP A 90 -0.40 -19.11 21.97
N LYS A 91 -1.49 -19.00 21.18
CA LYS A 91 -2.64 -19.90 21.27
C LYS A 91 -2.40 -21.28 20.63
N THR A 92 -1.27 -21.45 19.91
CA THR A 92 -0.95 -22.70 19.23
C THR A 92 0.19 -23.42 19.97
N PRO A 93 -0.02 -24.62 20.49
CA PRO A 93 1.05 -25.34 21.19
C PRO A 93 2.27 -25.58 20.30
N SER A 94 3.48 -25.34 20.83
CA SER A 94 4.75 -25.46 20.11
C SER A 94 4.94 -26.84 19.46
N PHE A 95 4.55 -27.92 20.15
CA PHE A 95 4.66 -29.26 19.59
C PHE A 95 3.81 -29.44 18.33
N ALA A 96 2.61 -28.83 18.27
CA ALA A 96 1.73 -28.91 17.12
C ALA A 96 2.28 -28.10 15.92
N ILE A 97 2.91 -26.96 16.18
CA ILE A 97 3.58 -26.16 15.14
C ILE A 97 4.72 -26.97 14.51
N ILE A 98 5.56 -27.57 15.34
CA ILE A 98 6.73 -28.35 14.88
C ILE A 98 6.28 -29.61 14.13
N ASP A 99 5.33 -30.37 14.67
CA ASP A 99 4.82 -31.59 14.04
C ASP A 99 4.24 -31.30 12.64
N GLU A 100 3.42 -30.27 12.52
CA GLU A 100 2.85 -29.88 11.23
C GLU A 100 3.91 -29.37 10.23
N ALA A 101 4.92 -28.63 10.67
CA ALA A 101 6.05 -28.21 9.81
C ALA A 101 6.86 -29.44 9.33
N VAL A 102 7.09 -30.42 10.18
CA VAL A 102 7.77 -31.67 9.84
C VAL A 102 6.94 -32.50 8.85
N LYS A 103 5.64 -32.68 9.11
CA LYS A 103 4.71 -33.38 8.18
C LYS A 103 4.69 -32.70 6.81
N LEU A 104 4.59 -31.37 6.79
CA LEU A 104 4.59 -30.58 5.55
C LEU A 104 5.89 -30.77 4.78
N SER A 105 7.05 -30.70 5.46
CA SER A 105 8.35 -30.87 4.81
C SER A 105 8.56 -32.29 4.30
N LYS A 106 8.14 -33.33 5.03
CA LYS A 106 8.19 -34.72 4.57
C LYS A 106 7.34 -34.92 3.30
N LYS A 107 6.14 -34.34 3.28
CA LYS A 107 5.22 -34.45 2.14
C LYS A 107 5.75 -33.75 0.87
N ILE A 108 6.41 -32.60 1.01
CA ILE A 108 6.88 -31.80 -0.14
C ILE A 108 8.29 -32.20 -0.57
N LEU A 109 9.18 -32.57 0.39
CA LEU A 109 10.62 -32.65 0.17
C LEU A 109 11.25 -33.97 0.66
N GLY A 110 10.46 -34.88 1.20
CA GLY A 110 10.91 -36.20 1.66
C GLY A 110 11.37 -36.26 3.14
N ASN A 111 11.55 -37.49 3.63
CA ASN A 111 11.78 -37.77 5.04
C ASN A 111 13.07 -37.16 5.62
N ILE A 112 14.16 -37.15 4.85
CA ILE A 112 15.44 -36.59 5.28
C ILE A 112 15.26 -35.09 5.63
N THR A 113 14.53 -34.35 4.81
CA THR A 113 14.23 -32.95 5.06
C THR A 113 13.35 -32.75 6.30
N GLY A 114 12.39 -33.66 6.54
CA GLY A 114 11.59 -33.63 7.75
C GLY A 114 12.39 -33.75 9.04
N ASN A 115 13.38 -34.65 9.08
CA ASN A 115 14.27 -34.81 10.22
C ASN A 115 15.15 -33.56 10.45
N PHE A 116 15.64 -32.95 9.38
CA PHE A 116 16.39 -31.69 9.42
C PHE A 116 15.53 -30.54 9.99
N VAL A 117 14.30 -30.37 9.51
CA VAL A 117 13.35 -29.35 10.00
C VAL A 117 13.04 -29.57 11.47
N ASN A 118 12.78 -30.83 11.88
CA ASN A 118 12.55 -31.16 13.28
C ASN A 118 13.72 -30.77 14.19
N GLY A 119 14.96 -31.13 13.81
CA GLY A 119 16.15 -30.81 14.58
C GLY A 119 16.33 -29.30 14.80
N ILE A 120 16.14 -28.50 13.76
CA ILE A 120 16.27 -27.03 13.85
C ILE A 120 15.16 -26.46 14.73
N LEU A 121 13.89 -26.80 14.47
CA LEU A 121 12.76 -26.22 15.20
C LEU A 121 12.76 -26.60 16.67
N ARG A 122 13.13 -27.84 17.03
CA ARG A 122 13.30 -28.26 18.43
C ARG A 122 14.46 -27.54 19.12
N ASN A 123 15.53 -27.23 18.40
CA ASN A 123 16.64 -26.47 18.98
C ASN A 123 16.22 -25.00 19.23
N ILE A 124 15.47 -24.37 18.31
CA ILE A 124 14.92 -23.04 18.50
C ILE A 124 13.92 -23.01 19.64
N GLU A 125 12.99 -23.99 19.70
CA GLU A 125 11.98 -24.10 20.77
C GLU A 125 12.59 -24.11 22.17
N ARG A 126 13.68 -24.85 22.37
CA ARG A 126 14.36 -24.93 23.68
C ARG A 126 15.02 -23.62 24.10
N ASN A 127 15.24 -22.69 23.19
CA ASN A 127 15.92 -21.43 23.42
C ASN A 127 15.01 -20.22 23.14
N LEU A 128 13.67 -20.39 23.07
CA LEU A 128 12.75 -19.32 22.70
C LEU A 128 12.84 -18.11 23.62
N ASP A 129 13.04 -18.32 24.92
CA ASP A 129 13.10 -17.25 25.93
C ASP A 129 14.42 -16.46 25.89
N ASP A 130 15.48 -17.07 25.34
CA ASP A 130 16.81 -16.44 25.22
C ASP A 130 17.50 -16.90 23.92
N LEU A 131 17.08 -16.31 22.80
CA LEU A 131 17.68 -16.59 21.50
C LEU A 131 19.08 -16.00 21.42
N ALA A 132 20.10 -16.84 21.42
CA ALA A 132 21.51 -16.46 21.33
C ALA A 132 21.86 -15.94 19.92
N LEU A 133 21.33 -14.76 19.55
CA LEU A 133 21.53 -14.15 18.23
C LEU A 133 22.78 -13.28 18.20
N LYS A 134 23.56 -13.42 17.14
CA LYS A 134 24.79 -12.62 16.92
C LYS A 134 24.54 -11.53 15.88
N TYR A 135 24.95 -10.31 16.20
CA TYR A 135 24.89 -9.14 15.34
C TYR A 135 26.28 -8.51 15.24
N LYS A 136 26.61 -7.89 14.13
CA LYS A 136 27.89 -7.18 13.95
C LYS A 136 27.97 -5.93 14.82
N ASN A 137 26.84 -5.21 14.92
CA ASN A 137 26.72 -3.97 15.68
C ASN A 137 25.27 -3.66 16.06
N LYS A 138 25.05 -2.59 16.83
CA LYS A 138 23.73 -2.14 17.28
C LYS A 138 22.78 -1.75 16.12
N GLU A 139 23.32 -1.26 15.01
CA GLU A 139 22.53 -0.85 13.86
C GLU A 139 22.03 -2.04 13.06
N GLU A 140 22.90 -3.05 12.85
CA GLU A 140 22.50 -4.32 12.25
C GLU A 140 21.40 -4.99 13.08
N LYS A 141 21.55 -5.02 14.41
CA LYS A 141 20.52 -5.51 15.31
C LYS A 141 19.20 -4.82 15.06
N PHE A 142 19.19 -3.48 15.00
CA PHE A 142 17.98 -2.70 14.80
C PHE A 142 17.28 -3.06 13.50
N TYR A 143 17.96 -3.01 12.35
CA TYR A 143 17.28 -3.22 11.07
C TYR A 143 16.90 -4.70 10.83
N ILE A 144 17.65 -5.66 11.38
CA ILE A 144 17.28 -7.09 11.31
C ILE A 144 16.04 -7.38 12.17
N GLU A 145 16.01 -6.94 13.43
CA GLU A 145 14.89 -7.19 14.35
C GLU A 145 13.60 -6.53 13.86
N ASN A 146 13.69 -5.40 13.15
CA ASN A 146 12.56 -4.76 12.49
C ASN A 146 12.32 -5.26 11.06
N SER A 147 13.07 -6.27 10.61
CA SER A 147 12.98 -6.86 9.27
C SER A 147 12.97 -5.81 8.15
N CYS A 148 13.82 -4.78 8.26
CA CYS A 148 14.03 -3.74 7.27
C CYS A 148 15.35 -3.99 6.53
N PRO A 149 15.39 -4.11 5.19
CA PRO A 149 16.65 -4.21 4.46
C PRO A 149 17.59 -3.04 4.77
N GLU A 150 18.90 -3.34 4.88
CA GLU A 150 19.93 -2.34 5.19
C GLU A 150 19.91 -1.18 4.19
N GLU A 151 19.74 -1.48 2.90
CA GLU A 151 19.67 -0.48 1.84
C GLU A 151 18.50 0.48 2.04
N LEU A 152 17.30 -0.05 2.32
CA LEU A 152 16.11 0.77 2.60
C LEU A 152 16.29 1.62 3.87
N TYR A 153 16.83 1.04 4.93
CA TYR A 153 17.14 1.79 6.15
C TYR A 153 18.16 2.91 5.90
N SER A 154 19.18 2.65 5.07
CA SER A 154 20.20 3.64 4.68
C SER A 154 19.60 4.79 3.86
N ILE A 155 18.62 4.51 2.98
CA ILE A 155 17.88 5.53 2.24
C ILE A 155 17.16 6.47 3.22
N PHE A 156 16.41 5.92 4.19
CA PHE A 156 15.73 6.75 5.18
C PHE A 156 16.70 7.57 6.03
N LYS A 157 17.83 6.99 6.42
CA LYS A 157 18.86 7.72 7.17
C LYS A 157 19.40 8.93 6.41
N ARG A 158 19.65 8.78 5.10
CA ARG A 158 20.13 9.89 4.26
C ARG A 158 19.10 11.01 4.14
N GLN A 159 17.82 10.67 4.02
CA GLN A 159 16.74 11.63 3.73
C GLN A 159 16.15 12.27 4.99
N TYR A 160 16.04 11.54 6.08
CA TYR A 160 15.28 11.95 7.27
C TYR A 160 16.13 11.99 8.56
N GLY A 161 17.40 11.57 8.51
CA GLY A 161 18.22 11.39 9.70
C GLY A 161 17.92 10.09 10.47
N LYS A 162 18.82 9.75 11.41
CA LYS A 162 18.81 8.43 12.07
C LYS A 162 17.55 8.19 12.91
N GLU A 163 17.16 9.15 13.72
CA GLU A 163 16.03 9.02 14.67
C GLU A 163 14.70 8.85 13.93
N LYS A 164 14.44 9.71 12.94
CA LYS A 164 13.22 9.61 12.12
C LYS A 164 13.20 8.35 11.29
N ALA A 165 14.33 7.91 10.72
CA ALA A 165 14.44 6.64 10.01
C ALA A 165 14.08 5.45 10.90
N GLN A 166 14.50 5.44 12.16
CA GLN A 166 14.13 4.41 13.11
C GLN A 166 12.63 4.43 13.45
N SER A 167 12.04 5.61 13.60
CA SER A 167 10.60 5.77 13.82
C SER A 167 9.78 5.22 12.64
N ILE A 168 10.14 5.61 11.42
CA ILE A 168 9.51 5.11 10.18
C ILE A 168 9.57 3.59 10.13
N VAL A 169 10.76 2.99 10.33
CA VAL A 169 10.93 1.53 10.26
C VAL A 169 10.09 0.80 11.32
N LYS A 170 10.02 1.31 12.54
CA LYS A 170 9.17 0.73 13.59
C LYS A 170 7.69 0.79 13.23
N SER A 171 7.24 1.85 12.57
CA SER A 171 5.84 2.03 12.17
C SER A 171 5.36 0.98 11.18
N PHE A 172 6.25 0.39 10.36
CA PHE A 172 5.89 -0.68 9.41
C PHE A 172 5.32 -1.94 10.08
N ASN A 173 5.67 -2.16 11.34
CA ASN A 173 5.20 -3.31 12.11
C ASN A 173 3.92 -3.03 12.92
N SER A 174 3.48 -1.76 12.98
CA SER A 174 2.22 -1.40 13.67
C SER A 174 0.99 -1.94 12.93
N LYS A 175 -0.15 -1.99 13.61
CA LYS A 175 -1.42 -2.34 12.97
C LYS A 175 -1.91 -1.16 12.14
N SER A 176 -2.41 -1.46 10.94
CA SER A 176 -3.13 -0.48 10.13
C SER A 176 -4.53 -0.28 10.68
N LYS A 177 -5.03 0.95 10.58
CA LYS A 177 -6.45 1.23 10.82
C LYS A 177 -7.26 0.77 9.59
N ASN A 178 -8.51 0.37 9.83
CA ASN A 178 -9.44 0.12 8.75
C ASN A 178 -10.11 1.44 8.39
N SER A 179 -9.74 2.03 7.29
CA SER A 179 -10.37 3.25 6.81
C SER A 179 -11.28 3.00 5.62
N ILE A 180 -12.38 3.73 5.58
CA ILE A 180 -13.35 3.73 4.50
C ILE A 180 -13.65 5.17 4.09
N ARG A 181 -14.06 5.34 2.84
CA ARG A 181 -14.56 6.61 2.33
C ARG A 181 -16.02 6.45 1.97
N TYR A 182 -16.89 7.35 2.48
CA TYR A 182 -18.30 7.31 2.16
C TYR A 182 -18.59 7.79 0.73
N ASN A 183 -19.73 7.40 0.19
CA ASN A 183 -20.21 7.82 -1.11
C ASN A 183 -21.25 8.93 -0.94
N PRO A 184 -20.91 10.21 -1.17
CA PRO A 184 -21.82 11.32 -0.95
C PRO A 184 -23.04 11.34 -1.89
N LEU A 185 -22.99 10.58 -2.99
CA LEU A 185 -24.13 10.44 -3.90
C LEU A 185 -25.24 9.56 -3.32
N LYS A 186 -24.92 8.70 -2.34
CA LYS A 186 -25.88 7.74 -1.76
C LYS A 186 -26.24 8.05 -0.32
N ILE A 187 -25.34 8.67 0.45
CA ILE A 187 -25.55 8.88 1.89
C ILE A 187 -24.69 10.02 2.40
N SER A 188 -25.21 10.77 3.40
CA SER A 188 -24.39 11.71 4.15
C SER A 188 -23.45 10.98 5.12
N LYS A 189 -22.36 11.64 5.52
CA LYS A 189 -21.39 11.10 6.47
C LYS A 189 -22.05 10.78 7.82
N GLU A 190 -22.89 11.67 8.30
CA GLU A 190 -23.61 11.55 9.58
C GLU A 190 -24.55 10.35 9.56
N SER A 191 -25.35 10.20 8.50
CA SER A 191 -26.26 9.07 8.34
C SER A 191 -25.51 7.73 8.23
N LEU A 192 -24.32 7.70 7.61
CA LEU A 192 -23.51 6.48 7.56
C LEU A 192 -22.91 6.15 8.93
N LEU A 193 -22.43 7.15 9.68
CA LEU A 193 -21.97 6.97 11.05
C LEU A 193 -23.07 6.39 11.95
N GLU A 194 -24.27 6.92 11.85
CA GLU A 194 -25.43 6.44 12.59
C GLU A 194 -25.74 4.97 12.27
N LYS A 195 -25.74 4.60 10.98
CA LYS A 195 -25.96 3.22 10.52
C LYS A 195 -24.88 2.23 10.94
N LEU A 196 -23.64 2.66 11.02
CA LEU A 196 -22.49 1.84 11.44
C LEU A 196 -22.32 1.83 12.97
N GLY A 197 -22.92 2.79 13.68
CA GLY A 197 -22.93 2.89 15.13
C GLY A 197 -21.53 2.92 15.74
N SER A 198 -21.34 2.25 16.86
CA SER A 198 -20.06 2.21 17.59
C SER A 198 -18.89 1.56 16.81
N ASN A 199 -19.17 0.97 15.65
CA ASN A 199 -18.11 0.41 14.79
C ASN A 199 -17.37 1.48 13.97
N ALA A 200 -17.91 2.71 13.84
CA ALA A 200 -17.33 3.75 13.01
C ALA A 200 -17.05 5.04 13.79
N LEU A 201 -15.96 5.71 13.42
CA LEU A 201 -15.56 7.03 13.91
C LEU A 201 -15.19 7.92 12.73
N SER A 202 -15.38 9.24 12.88
CA SER A 202 -14.87 10.21 11.89
C SER A 202 -13.34 10.19 11.87
N SER A 203 -12.77 10.31 10.66
CA SER A 203 -11.33 10.52 10.50
C SER A 203 -10.95 11.95 10.86
N ASP A 204 -9.79 12.11 11.50
CA ASP A 204 -9.15 13.40 11.75
C ASP A 204 -8.17 13.79 10.61
N ILE A 205 -7.95 12.89 9.65
CA ILE A 205 -7.02 13.05 8.55
C ILE A 205 -7.74 13.60 7.32
N CYS A 206 -8.85 12.97 6.93
CA CYS A 206 -9.62 13.33 5.76
C CYS A 206 -11.09 13.44 6.10
N GLU A 207 -11.72 14.59 5.80
CA GLU A 207 -13.14 14.85 6.08
C GLU A 207 -14.08 13.83 5.44
N ASP A 208 -13.68 13.25 4.29
CA ASP A 208 -14.49 12.27 3.54
C ASP A 208 -14.28 10.82 4.01
N SER A 209 -13.46 10.60 5.03
CA SER A 209 -13.11 9.28 5.54
C SER A 209 -13.69 8.97 6.92
N LEU A 210 -13.91 7.68 7.17
CA LEU A 210 -14.30 7.11 8.46
C LEU A 210 -13.34 5.98 8.83
N LEU A 211 -13.15 5.78 10.12
CA LEU A 211 -12.37 4.67 10.68
C LEU A 211 -13.31 3.60 11.21
N LEU A 212 -13.02 2.33 10.91
CA LEU A 212 -13.81 1.20 11.42
C LEU A 212 -12.99 0.39 12.45
N ASN A 213 -13.60 0.10 13.59
CA ASN A 213 -13.04 -0.83 14.58
C ASN A 213 -12.88 -2.24 13.97
N LYS A 214 -13.87 -2.67 13.18
CA LYS A 214 -13.87 -3.93 12.47
C LYS A 214 -14.35 -3.75 11.05
N LEU A 215 -13.53 -4.17 10.09
CA LEU A 215 -13.90 -4.21 8.68
C LEU A 215 -14.65 -5.53 8.39
N ASP A 216 -15.84 -5.40 7.82
CA ASP A 216 -16.64 -6.52 7.33
C ASP A 216 -17.00 -6.29 5.86
N ILE A 217 -16.36 -7.06 4.97
CA ILE A 217 -16.60 -7.00 3.52
C ILE A 217 -17.97 -7.57 3.11
N ASN A 218 -18.64 -8.31 4.00
CA ASN A 218 -20.00 -8.82 3.77
C ASN A 218 -21.07 -7.85 4.27
N ASN A 219 -20.66 -6.70 4.81
CA ASN A 219 -21.60 -5.66 5.27
C ASN A 219 -22.48 -5.18 4.09
N LYS A 220 -23.80 -5.09 4.32
CA LYS A 220 -24.76 -4.65 3.30
C LYS A 220 -24.43 -3.27 2.73
N TYR A 221 -24.03 -2.32 3.55
CA TYR A 221 -23.70 -0.96 3.12
C TYR A 221 -22.46 -0.90 2.23
N PHE A 222 -21.49 -1.81 2.45
CA PHE A 222 -20.36 -1.97 1.54
C PHE A 222 -20.80 -2.55 0.19
N ASN A 223 -21.66 -3.57 0.20
CA ASN A 223 -22.14 -4.22 -1.02
C ASN A 223 -23.05 -3.33 -1.85
N GLU A 224 -23.84 -2.48 -1.20
CA GLU A 224 -24.72 -1.49 -1.81
C GLU A 224 -23.98 -0.20 -2.24
N GLY A 225 -22.67 -0.09 -2.00
CA GLY A 225 -21.84 1.03 -2.45
C GLY A 225 -22.04 2.33 -1.66
N TYR A 226 -22.48 2.28 -0.41
CA TYR A 226 -22.50 3.45 0.47
C TYR A 226 -21.10 3.89 0.90
N TYR A 227 -20.13 3.00 0.83
CA TYR A 227 -18.72 3.30 1.07
C TYR A 227 -17.80 2.33 0.33
N ILE A 228 -16.55 2.74 0.19
CA ILE A 228 -15.45 1.89 -0.28
C ILE A 228 -14.31 1.87 0.75
N ILE A 229 -13.48 0.82 0.67
CA ILE A 229 -12.25 0.73 1.48
C ILE A 229 -11.20 1.59 0.79
N GLN A 230 -10.71 2.61 1.48
CA GLN A 230 -9.68 3.51 1.00
C GLN A 230 -8.91 4.10 2.17
N ASP A 231 -7.58 4.17 2.06
CA ASP A 231 -6.76 4.81 3.07
C ASP A 231 -7.01 6.31 3.16
N GLU A 232 -6.93 6.86 4.37
CA GLU A 232 -7.21 8.27 4.67
C GLU A 232 -6.27 9.21 3.90
N ALA A 233 -4.96 8.88 3.83
CA ALA A 233 -3.98 9.68 3.11
C ALA A 233 -4.26 9.68 1.59
N SER A 234 -4.63 8.52 1.03
CA SER A 234 -5.06 8.42 -0.37
C SER A 234 -6.33 9.24 -0.67
N SER A 235 -7.24 9.36 0.31
CA SER A 235 -8.46 10.15 0.18
C SER A 235 -8.19 11.66 0.15
N LEU A 236 -7.08 12.13 0.71
CA LEU A 236 -6.70 13.55 0.68
C LEU A 236 -6.49 14.13 -0.72
N VAL A 237 -6.20 13.29 -1.73
CA VAL A 237 -5.98 13.78 -3.11
C VAL A 237 -7.18 14.56 -3.63
N ALA A 238 -8.41 14.08 -3.44
CA ALA A 238 -9.62 14.78 -3.86
C ALA A 238 -9.85 16.06 -3.05
N CYS A 239 -9.49 16.07 -1.77
CA CYS A 239 -9.58 17.27 -0.92
C CYS A 239 -8.52 18.31 -1.31
N ALA A 240 -7.32 17.87 -1.71
CA ALA A 240 -6.21 18.73 -2.11
C ALA A 240 -6.45 19.50 -3.42
N ILE A 241 -7.39 19.07 -4.27
CA ILE A 241 -7.81 19.82 -5.47
C ILE A 241 -8.28 21.23 -5.06
N GLY A 242 -9.15 21.34 -4.04
CA GLY A 242 -9.51 22.61 -3.44
C GLY A 242 -10.29 23.58 -4.34
N GLU A 243 -10.78 23.12 -5.50
CA GLU A 243 -11.62 23.91 -6.41
C GLU A 243 -13.10 23.84 -5.96
N ASN A 244 -13.91 24.81 -6.41
CA ASN A 244 -15.34 24.85 -6.04
C ASN A 244 -16.08 23.65 -6.64
N VAL A 245 -16.58 22.77 -5.79
CA VAL A 245 -17.27 21.53 -6.20
C VAL A 245 -18.59 21.77 -6.98
N SER A 246 -19.19 22.96 -6.86
CA SER A 246 -20.40 23.33 -7.58
C SER A 246 -20.11 23.73 -9.04
N THR A 247 -18.87 24.04 -9.38
CA THR A 247 -18.46 24.38 -10.74
C THR A 247 -18.30 23.11 -11.58
N LYS A 248 -18.62 23.23 -12.87
CA LYS A 248 -18.45 22.14 -13.82
C LYS A 248 -17.05 22.17 -14.41
N TYR A 249 -16.30 21.06 -14.27
CA TYR A 249 -14.95 20.89 -14.78
C TYR A 249 -14.83 19.71 -15.74
N ASN A 250 -13.87 19.78 -16.65
CA ASN A 250 -13.33 18.63 -17.36
C ASN A 250 -12.13 18.11 -16.55
N ILE A 251 -12.20 16.87 -16.08
CA ILE A 251 -11.20 16.26 -15.19
C ILE A 251 -10.57 15.05 -15.87
N LEU A 252 -9.25 14.92 -15.77
CA LEU A 252 -8.49 13.77 -16.27
C LEU A 252 -7.72 13.13 -15.12
N ASP A 253 -7.81 11.80 -14.97
CA ASP A 253 -6.92 11.01 -14.14
C ASP A 253 -6.06 10.13 -15.04
N THR A 254 -4.75 10.38 -15.07
CA THR A 254 -3.83 9.79 -16.04
C THR A 254 -3.35 8.38 -15.66
N CYS A 255 -3.47 7.99 -14.38
CA CYS A 255 -3.00 6.70 -13.85
C CYS A 255 -4.00 6.13 -12.83
N ALA A 256 -5.26 6.00 -13.23
CA ALA A 256 -6.41 5.88 -12.35
C ALA A 256 -6.53 4.57 -11.54
N ALA A 257 -6.04 3.45 -12.08
CA ALA A 257 -6.34 2.13 -11.48
C ALA A 257 -5.70 1.90 -10.11
N PRO A 258 -6.46 1.32 -9.18
CA PRO A 258 -7.75 0.64 -9.31
C PRO A 258 -9.01 1.53 -9.23
N GLY A 259 -8.88 2.86 -9.28
CA GLY A 259 -10.00 3.79 -9.38
C GLY A 259 -10.38 4.53 -8.09
N GLY A 260 -9.75 4.24 -6.96
CA GLY A 260 -10.14 4.85 -5.68
C GLY A 260 -10.18 6.37 -5.69
N LYS A 261 -9.18 7.03 -6.29
CA LYS A 261 -9.08 8.49 -6.41
C LYS A 261 -10.05 9.04 -7.46
N SER A 262 -10.08 8.46 -8.67
CA SER A 262 -11.04 8.86 -9.72
C SER A 262 -12.49 8.80 -9.22
N LEU A 263 -12.89 7.70 -8.56
CA LEU A 263 -14.23 7.52 -8.01
C LEU A 263 -14.53 8.52 -6.89
N HIS A 264 -13.54 8.89 -6.09
CA HIS A 264 -13.67 9.92 -5.07
C HIS A 264 -13.94 11.29 -5.72
N ILE A 265 -13.08 11.65 -6.67
CA ILE A 265 -13.17 12.93 -7.37
C ILE A 265 -14.51 13.02 -8.12
N ALA A 266 -14.91 11.97 -8.84
CA ALA A 266 -16.17 11.94 -9.56
C ALA A 266 -17.39 12.09 -8.63
N SER A 267 -17.40 11.45 -7.46
CA SER A 267 -18.48 11.59 -6.49
C SER A 267 -18.49 12.94 -5.79
N LYS A 268 -17.33 13.58 -5.58
CA LYS A 268 -17.22 14.92 -4.97
C LYS A 268 -17.53 16.04 -5.95
N TYR A 269 -17.07 15.92 -7.19
CA TYR A 269 -17.31 16.86 -8.30
C TYR A 269 -18.41 16.35 -9.25
N PHE A 270 -19.58 16.02 -8.70
CA PHE A 270 -20.65 15.31 -9.40
C PHE A 270 -21.22 16.04 -10.62
N ASN A 271 -21.08 17.38 -10.72
CA ASN A 271 -21.46 18.18 -11.89
C ASN A 271 -20.41 18.18 -13.01
N SER A 272 -19.24 17.60 -12.77
CA SER A 272 -18.09 17.61 -13.68
C SER A 272 -18.06 16.33 -14.53
N SER A 273 -17.24 16.33 -15.59
CA SER A 273 -16.97 15.15 -16.41
C SER A 273 -15.56 14.65 -16.14
N LEU A 274 -15.39 13.36 -15.84
CA LEU A 274 -14.11 12.78 -15.54
C LEU A 274 -13.74 11.66 -16.53
N ILE A 275 -12.51 11.67 -17.03
CA ILE A 275 -11.91 10.58 -17.81
C ILE A 275 -10.85 9.91 -16.94
N SER A 276 -11.01 8.61 -16.67
CA SER A 276 -10.06 7.77 -15.94
C SER A 276 -9.23 6.95 -16.91
N CYS A 277 -7.93 7.18 -16.96
CA CYS A 277 -7.00 6.48 -17.81
C CYS A 277 -6.16 5.45 -17.06
N ASP A 278 -5.90 4.32 -17.69
CA ASP A 278 -4.85 3.37 -17.30
C ASP A 278 -4.32 2.67 -18.54
N LYS A 279 -3.04 2.28 -18.50
CA LYS A 279 -2.38 1.56 -19.58
C LYS A 279 -2.94 0.15 -19.81
N TYR A 280 -3.56 -0.47 -18.80
CA TYR A 280 -3.95 -1.87 -18.82
C TYR A 280 -5.46 -2.03 -18.77
N ILE A 281 -6.03 -2.59 -19.83
CA ILE A 281 -7.48 -2.79 -19.99
C ILE A 281 -8.12 -3.61 -18.85
N HIS A 282 -7.41 -4.62 -18.32
CA HIS A 282 -7.90 -5.42 -17.20
C HIS A 282 -8.07 -4.61 -15.90
N LYS A 283 -7.26 -3.55 -15.73
CA LYS A 283 -7.41 -2.65 -14.59
C LYS A 283 -8.57 -1.68 -14.77
N LEU A 284 -8.85 -1.24 -16.00
CA LEU A 284 -10.02 -0.41 -16.31
C LEU A 284 -11.33 -1.13 -16.00
N LYS A 285 -11.39 -2.46 -16.17
CA LYS A 285 -12.55 -3.27 -15.79
C LYS A 285 -12.86 -3.17 -14.29
N LEU A 286 -11.83 -3.13 -13.44
CA LEU A 286 -12.02 -2.95 -11.99
C LEU A 286 -12.64 -1.57 -11.67
N ILE A 287 -12.21 -0.53 -12.39
CA ILE A 287 -12.82 0.81 -12.26
C ILE A 287 -14.28 0.76 -12.67
N GLN A 288 -14.60 0.14 -13.81
CA GLN A 288 -15.97 0.00 -14.33
C GLN A 288 -16.90 -0.77 -13.38
N GLU A 289 -16.40 -1.82 -12.73
CA GLU A 289 -17.15 -2.56 -11.70
C GLU A 289 -17.49 -1.66 -10.51
N ASN A 290 -16.52 -0.87 -10.05
CA ASN A 290 -16.74 0.08 -8.95
C ASN A 290 -17.64 1.26 -9.34
N ILE A 291 -17.58 1.78 -10.58
CA ILE A 291 -18.50 2.78 -11.11
C ILE A 291 -19.93 2.28 -10.98
N LYS A 292 -20.21 1.06 -11.42
CA LYS A 292 -21.54 0.45 -11.32
C LYS A 292 -21.99 0.28 -9.87
N LYS A 293 -21.10 -0.22 -8.99
CA LYS A 293 -21.40 -0.42 -7.57
C LYS A 293 -21.73 0.89 -6.85
N LEU A 294 -21.00 1.95 -7.16
CA LEU A 294 -21.16 3.26 -6.53
C LEU A 294 -22.23 4.13 -7.19
N GLU A 295 -22.77 3.70 -8.36
CA GLU A 295 -23.74 4.43 -9.18
C GLU A 295 -23.25 5.84 -9.56
N ILE A 296 -21.99 5.90 -10.05
CA ILE A 296 -21.38 7.15 -10.52
C ILE A 296 -21.53 7.20 -12.05
N ASP A 297 -22.14 8.26 -12.59
CA ASP A 297 -22.48 8.38 -14.02
C ASP A 297 -21.61 9.39 -14.79
N ASN A 298 -20.89 10.26 -14.09
CA ASN A 298 -20.07 11.34 -14.65
C ASN A 298 -18.61 10.95 -14.93
N ILE A 299 -18.30 9.64 -14.96
CA ILE A 299 -16.94 9.11 -15.17
C ILE A 299 -16.91 8.10 -16.33
N LYS A 300 -15.88 8.24 -17.19
CA LYS A 300 -15.59 7.31 -18.28
C LYS A 300 -14.18 6.76 -18.14
N THR A 301 -13.98 5.51 -18.58
CA THR A 301 -12.66 4.89 -18.62
C THR A 301 -12.08 4.93 -20.00
N TYR A 302 -10.77 5.16 -20.11
CA TYR A 302 -10.06 5.24 -21.39
C TYR A 302 -8.68 4.54 -21.28
N GLU A 303 -8.34 3.71 -22.27
CA GLU A 303 -7.02 3.06 -22.31
C GLU A 303 -5.98 4.02 -22.84
N GLN A 304 -5.03 4.42 -21.99
CA GLN A 304 -3.97 5.37 -22.31
C GLN A 304 -2.69 5.05 -21.55
N ASP A 305 -1.58 4.99 -22.28
CA ASP A 305 -0.26 4.99 -21.66
C ASP A 305 0.13 6.44 -21.31
N ALA A 306 0.16 6.77 -20.04
CA ALA A 306 0.44 8.12 -19.54
C ALA A 306 1.82 8.67 -19.93
N THR A 307 2.74 7.81 -20.43
CA THR A 307 4.04 8.24 -20.96
C THR A 307 3.99 8.68 -22.42
N LYS A 308 2.82 8.57 -23.07
CA LYS A 308 2.60 8.91 -24.48
C LYS A 308 1.59 10.05 -24.60
N CYS A 309 1.91 11.04 -25.40
CA CYS A 309 1.00 12.16 -25.66
C CYS A 309 -0.27 11.67 -26.40
N ASN A 310 -1.42 12.15 -25.94
CA ASN A 310 -2.69 12.04 -26.63
C ASN A 310 -3.07 13.44 -27.12
N ILE A 311 -3.11 13.65 -28.43
CA ILE A 311 -3.36 14.94 -29.04
C ILE A 311 -4.75 15.49 -28.72
N ASP A 312 -5.75 14.62 -28.59
CA ASP A 312 -7.12 14.98 -28.25
C ASP A 312 -7.28 15.52 -26.82
N PHE A 313 -6.27 15.27 -25.97
CA PHE A 313 -6.27 15.72 -24.57
C PHE A 313 -5.57 17.07 -24.36
N LEU A 314 -4.82 17.57 -25.35
CA LEU A 314 -4.03 18.80 -25.19
C LEU A 314 -4.91 20.01 -24.85
N ASN A 315 -4.54 20.72 -23.77
CA ASN A 315 -5.23 21.91 -23.23
C ASN A 315 -6.75 21.75 -23.05
N ASN A 316 -7.21 20.56 -22.68
CA ASN A 316 -8.65 20.23 -22.62
C ASN A 316 -9.19 20.07 -21.20
N PHE A 317 -8.33 19.96 -20.18
CA PHE A 317 -8.77 19.66 -18.82
C PHE A 317 -8.50 20.81 -17.86
N ASP A 318 -9.50 21.10 -17.02
CA ASP A 318 -9.42 22.09 -15.95
C ASP A 318 -8.64 21.53 -14.75
N ILE A 319 -8.75 20.21 -14.53
CA ILE A 319 -8.08 19.48 -13.45
C ILE A 319 -7.47 18.20 -14.03
N VAL A 320 -6.17 18.02 -13.82
CA VAL A 320 -5.44 16.79 -14.19
C VAL A 320 -4.86 16.15 -12.94
N ILE A 321 -5.13 14.88 -12.75
CA ILE A 321 -4.60 14.06 -11.63
C ILE A 321 -3.50 13.15 -12.16
N CYS A 322 -2.35 13.23 -11.52
CA CYS A 322 -1.19 12.38 -11.74
C CYS A 322 -0.91 11.58 -10.47
N ASP A 323 -1.72 10.55 -10.18
CA ASP A 323 -1.42 9.56 -9.13
C ASP A 323 -0.49 8.50 -9.73
N VAL A 324 0.78 8.85 -9.82
CA VAL A 324 1.75 8.10 -10.61
C VAL A 324 2.14 6.77 -9.99
N PRO A 325 2.50 5.75 -10.80
CA PRO A 325 3.10 4.53 -10.26
C PRO A 325 4.36 4.88 -9.48
N CYS A 326 4.50 4.32 -8.27
CA CYS A 326 5.57 4.64 -7.35
C CYS A 326 6.14 3.38 -6.68
N SER A 327 7.23 3.54 -5.91
CA SER A 327 7.85 2.45 -5.16
C SER A 327 6.92 1.83 -4.11
N GLY A 328 5.92 2.59 -3.63
CA GLY A 328 4.98 2.13 -2.61
C GLY A 328 5.56 2.03 -1.20
N ILE A 329 6.66 2.70 -0.92
CA ILE A 329 7.30 2.64 0.41
C ILE A 329 6.34 3.11 1.52
N GLY A 330 5.46 4.06 1.23
CA GLY A 330 4.49 4.56 2.20
C GLY A 330 3.46 3.52 2.64
N VAL A 331 3.21 2.48 1.84
CA VAL A 331 2.19 1.45 2.11
C VAL A 331 2.77 0.12 2.61
N ILE A 332 4.04 0.08 3.03
CA ILE A 332 4.73 -1.13 3.52
C ILE A 332 3.97 -1.78 4.69
N LYS A 333 3.32 -1.00 5.54
CA LYS A 333 2.49 -1.50 6.64
C LYS A 333 1.43 -2.51 6.15
N ASN A 334 0.83 -2.23 4.99
CA ASN A 334 -0.23 -3.01 4.34
C ASN A 334 0.28 -3.99 3.28
N LYS A 335 1.47 -3.72 2.70
CA LYS A 335 2.13 -4.52 1.66
C LYS A 335 3.59 -4.77 2.03
N PRO A 336 3.84 -5.61 3.06
CA PRO A 336 5.17 -5.74 3.66
C PRO A 336 6.22 -6.35 2.73
N GLU A 337 5.83 -7.03 1.67
CA GLU A 337 6.74 -7.56 0.65
C GLU A 337 7.49 -6.46 -0.12
N ILE A 338 6.93 -5.26 -0.22
CA ILE A 338 7.54 -4.13 -0.94
C ILE A 338 8.94 -3.83 -0.40
N LYS A 339 9.13 -3.83 0.92
CA LYS A 339 10.43 -3.46 1.53
C LYS A 339 11.60 -4.32 1.06
N TYR A 340 11.35 -5.55 0.58
CA TYR A 340 12.38 -6.47 0.08
C TYR A 340 12.73 -6.27 -1.40
N LYS A 341 12.01 -5.38 -2.11
CA LYS A 341 12.20 -5.08 -3.53
C LYS A 341 12.83 -3.71 -3.76
N ILE A 342 12.92 -2.89 -2.72
CA ILE A 342 13.43 -1.52 -2.82
C ILE A 342 14.95 -1.52 -2.89
N THR A 343 15.48 -0.85 -3.93
CA THR A 343 16.91 -0.53 -4.12
C THR A 343 17.03 0.89 -4.63
N ASP A 344 18.19 1.54 -4.44
CA ASP A 344 18.46 2.87 -4.99
C ASP A 344 18.20 2.92 -6.50
N LYS A 345 18.69 1.91 -7.24
CA LYS A 345 18.49 1.80 -8.70
C LYS A 345 17.00 1.68 -9.09
N TYR A 346 16.22 0.94 -8.31
CA TYR A 346 14.77 0.83 -8.57
C TYR A 346 14.07 2.16 -8.37
N ILE A 347 14.39 2.88 -7.29
CA ILE A 347 13.80 4.20 -7.01
C ILE A 347 14.17 5.20 -8.12
N GLU A 348 15.43 5.25 -8.56
CA GLU A 348 15.85 6.11 -9.67
C GLU A 348 15.06 5.83 -10.95
N SER A 349 14.86 4.54 -11.27
CA SER A 349 14.11 4.14 -12.46
C SER A 349 12.62 4.54 -12.40
N ILE A 350 11.99 4.40 -11.24
CA ILE A 350 10.58 4.75 -11.07
C ILE A 350 10.39 6.26 -11.01
N ALA A 351 11.30 7.02 -10.37
CA ALA A 351 11.28 8.47 -10.36
C ALA A 351 11.39 9.06 -11.77
N ALA A 352 12.26 8.49 -12.62
CA ALA A 352 12.36 8.90 -14.02
C ALA A 352 11.07 8.60 -14.82
N LEU A 353 10.41 7.48 -14.57
CA LEU A 353 9.10 7.17 -15.16
C LEU A 353 8.04 8.16 -14.73
N GLN A 354 7.98 8.48 -13.44
CA GLN A 354 7.04 9.46 -12.87
C GLN A 354 7.23 10.84 -13.48
N TYR A 355 8.48 11.27 -13.60
CA TYR A 355 8.81 12.53 -14.24
C TYR A 355 8.32 12.59 -15.69
N LYS A 356 8.50 11.51 -16.46
CA LYS A 356 8.00 11.41 -17.84
C LYS A 356 6.46 11.50 -17.91
N ILE A 357 5.75 10.90 -16.96
CA ILE A 357 4.28 10.99 -16.88
C ILE A 357 3.87 12.42 -16.55
N LEU A 358 4.51 13.06 -15.57
CA LEU A 358 4.25 14.44 -15.17
C LEU A 358 4.45 15.41 -16.31
N GLU A 359 5.59 15.30 -17.04
CA GLU A 359 5.92 16.10 -18.22
C GLU A 359 4.90 15.95 -19.35
N ASN A 360 4.42 14.73 -19.58
CA ASN A 360 3.38 14.52 -20.58
C ASN A 360 2.04 15.11 -20.14
N SER A 361 1.68 14.95 -18.88
CA SER A 361 0.38 15.38 -18.32
C SER A 361 0.21 16.90 -18.27
N LYS A 362 1.31 17.68 -18.19
CA LYS A 362 1.26 19.14 -18.19
C LYS A 362 0.59 19.71 -19.46
N GLY A 363 0.77 19.03 -20.61
CA GLY A 363 0.19 19.42 -21.89
C GLY A 363 -1.34 19.34 -21.92
N TYR A 364 -1.94 18.56 -21.03
CA TYR A 364 -3.37 18.37 -20.96
C TYR A 364 -4.10 19.45 -20.16
N VAL A 365 -3.36 20.17 -19.29
CA VAL A 365 -3.90 21.20 -18.42
C VAL A 365 -4.16 22.49 -19.20
N LYS A 366 -5.37 23.04 -19.08
CA LYS A 366 -5.70 24.39 -19.58
C LYS A 366 -4.92 25.47 -18.82
N VAL A 367 -4.72 26.62 -19.43
CA VAL A 367 -4.26 27.81 -18.70
C VAL A 367 -5.25 28.13 -17.57
N GLY A 368 -4.74 28.42 -16.38
CA GLY A 368 -5.53 28.58 -15.16
C GLY A 368 -5.95 27.25 -14.48
N GLY A 369 -5.77 26.12 -15.16
CA GLY A 369 -6.10 24.79 -14.64
C GLY A 369 -5.10 24.28 -13.61
N VAL A 370 -5.43 23.15 -12.99
CA VAL A 370 -4.68 22.52 -11.89
C VAL A 370 -4.16 21.15 -12.30
N LEU A 371 -2.91 20.87 -11.94
CA LEU A 371 -2.31 19.55 -11.99
C LEU A 371 -2.02 19.09 -10.54
N VAL A 372 -2.58 17.97 -10.13
CA VAL A 372 -2.32 17.39 -8.82
C VAL A 372 -1.45 16.15 -9.00
N TYR A 373 -0.24 16.21 -8.47
CA TYR A 373 0.70 15.09 -8.43
C TYR A 373 0.61 14.38 -7.09
N SER A 374 0.53 13.04 -7.08
CA SER A 374 0.48 12.26 -5.85
C SER A 374 1.19 10.92 -5.97
N THR A 375 1.71 10.44 -4.83
CA THR A 375 2.36 9.14 -4.69
C THR A 375 2.08 8.53 -3.33
N CYS A 376 2.03 7.19 -3.24
CA CYS A 376 2.03 6.45 -1.99
C CYS A 376 3.45 6.04 -1.54
N THR A 377 4.43 6.92 -1.73
CA THR A 377 5.81 6.74 -1.28
C THR A 377 6.28 7.93 -0.45
N ILE A 378 7.37 7.72 0.29
CA ILE A 378 8.02 8.76 1.09
C ILE A 378 9.42 9.10 0.58
N ASP A 379 9.90 8.51 -0.51
CA ASP A 379 11.21 8.84 -1.06
C ASP A 379 11.19 10.20 -1.75
N LYS A 380 12.08 11.11 -1.35
CA LYS A 380 12.13 12.50 -1.84
C LYS A 380 12.39 12.59 -3.34
N ARG A 381 13.11 11.63 -3.93
CA ARG A 381 13.38 11.56 -5.38
C ARG A 381 12.11 11.36 -6.20
N GLU A 382 11.16 10.61 -5.64
CA GLU A 382 9.85 10.37 -6.27
C GLU A 382 8.86 11.51 -6.01
N ASN A 383 9.13 12.36 -5.02
CA ASN A 383 8.23 13.37 -4.50
C ASN A 383 8.73 14.78 -4.80
N ILE A 384 9.28 15.46 -3.79
CA ILE A 384 9.62 16.88 -3.89
C ILE A 384 10.71 17.17 -4.94
N GLU A 385 11.69 16.28 -5.11
CA GLU A 385 12.75 16.46 -6.10
C GLU A 385 12.20 16.42 -7.54
N ASN A 386 11.22 15.56 -7.84
CA ASN A 386 10.52 15.55 -9.12
C ASN A 386 9.72 16.86 -9.35
N ILE A 387 9.07 17.38 -8.30
CA ILE A 387 8.30 18.63 -8.37
C ILE A 387 9.23 19.84 -8.58
N GLU A 388 10.34 19.92 -7.84
CA GLU A 388 11.33 20.98 -7.98
C GLU A 388 11.95 20.98 -9.38
N ARG A 389 12.31 19.81 -9.87
CA ARG A 389 12.80 19.65 -11.24
C ARG A 389 11.75 20.14 -12.25
N PHE A 390 10.51 19.71 -12.10
CA PHE A 390 9.42 20.11 -12.99
C PHE A 390 9.22 21.62 -13.03
N LEU A 391 9.20 22.29 -11.89
CA LEU A 391 9.05 23.75 -11.79
C LEU A 391 10.25 24.52 -12.35
N ASN A 392 11.44 23.93 -12.30
CA ASN A 392 12.63 24.51 -12.90
C ASN A 392 12.58 24.48 -14.44
N GLU A 393 12.06 23.39 -15.00
CA GLU A 393 11.96 23.18 -16.44
C GLU A 393 10.66 23.78 -17.06
N ASN A 394 9.61 24.07 -16.25
CA ASN A 394 8.29 24.53 -16.70
C ASN A 394 7.87 25.82 -15.99
N LYS A 395 8.24 26.97 -16.54
CA LYS A 395 8.02 28.29 -15.92
C LYS A 395 6.58 28.79 -16.01
N ASP A 396 5.77 28.14 -16.83
CA ASP A 396 4.32 28.33 -16.93
C ASP A 396 3.55 27.62 -15.79
N PHE A 397 4.22 26.84 -14.92
CA PHE A 397 3.63 26.26 -13.74
C PHE A 397 4.19 26.88 -12.45
N ARG A 398 3.33 26.96 -11.43
CA ARG A 398 3.72 27.30 -10.06
C ARG A 398 3.13 26.32 -9.06
N LEU A 399 3.85 26.09 -7.99
CA LEU A 399 3.33 25.33 -6.82
C LEU A 399 2.24 26.17 -6.14
N GLU A 400 1.09 25.59 -5.92
CA GLU A 400 -0.03 26.21 -5.23
C GLU A 400 -0.23 25.55 -3.86
N LYS A 401 -0.34 26.35 -2.81
CA LYS A 401 -0.50 25.87 -1.45
C LYS A 401 -1.83 25.10 -1.32
N ILE A 402 -1.74 23.86 -0.85
CA ILE A 402 -2.92 23.04 -0.55
C ILE A 402 -3.59 23.58 0.71
N THR A 403 -4.92 23.63 0.69
CA THR A 403 -5.74 23.95 1.86
C THR A 403 -6.62 22.76 2.16
N LEU A 404 -6.56 22.26 3.38
CA LEU A 404 -7.40 21.16 3.86
C LEU A 404 -8.39 21.69 4.90
N ASN A 405 -9.63 21.24 4.79
CA ASN A 405 -10.66 21.51 5.80
C ASN A 405 -10.69 20.33 6.80
N ASN A 406 -10.91 20.67 8.09
CA ASN A 406 -11.12 19.66 9.15
C ASN A 406 -10.07 18.53 9.16
N SER A 407 -8.80 18.84 8.89
CA SER A 407 -7.70 17.87 8.86
C SER A 407 -6.60 18.23 9.87
N LYS A 408 -6.08 17.23 10.56
CA LYS A 408 -4.88 17.35 11.40
C LYS A 408 -3.57 17.32 10.60
N VAL A 409 -3.65 17.00 9.31
CA VAL A 409 -2.47 16.91 8.46
C VAL A 409 -1.85 18.28 8.26
N LYS A 410 -0.57 18.37 8.58
CA LYS A 410 0.20 19.59 8.38
C LYS A 410 0.57 19.75 6.91
N VAL A 411 0.13 20.85 6.30
CA VAL A 411 0.65 21.30 5.00
C VAL A 411 2.04 21.89 5.23
N GLN A 412 3.01 21.44 4.41
CA GLN A 412 4.39 21.91 4.49
C GLN A 412 4.51 23.40 4.13
N ASP A 413 5.60 24.05 4.52
CA ASP A 413 5.81 25.47 4.26
C ASP A 413 5.85 25.80 2.76
N ASN A 414 6.31 24.85 1.93
CA ASN A 414 6.28 24.95 0.47
C ASN A 414 4.89 24.71 -0.13
N GLY A 415 3.87 24.40 0.66
CA GLY A 415 2.49 24.20 0.20
C GLY A 415 2.12 22.75 -0.16
N THR A 416 3.03 21.79 -0.07
CA THR A 416 2.78 20.36 -0.33
C THR A 416 2.27 19.64 0.92
N ILE A 417 1.78 18.41 0.72
CA ILE A 417 1.50 17.47 1.81
C ILE A 417 2.52 16.34 1.72
N GLU A 418 3.21 16.08 2.83
CA GLU A 418 4.03 14.90 3.05
C GLU A 418 3.58 14.23 4.35
N ILE A 419 3.18 12.97 4.25
CA ILE A 419 2.79 12.14 5.39
C ILE A 419 3.78 10.99 5.47
N LEU A 420 4.46 10.88 6.60
CA LEU A 420 5.32 9.73 6.89
C LEU A 420 4.53 8.66 7.66
N PRO A 421 4.84 7.37 7.50
CA PRO A 421 4.07 6.27 8.09
C PRO A 421 3.99 6.27 9.62
N ASP A 422 4.84 7.04 10.29
CA ASP A 422 4.87 7.22 11.75
C ASP A 422 4.19 8.52 12.24
N ASP A 423 3.65 9.36 11.34
CA ASP A 423 3.04 10.64 11.74
C ASP A 423 1.59 10.46 12.22
N TYR A 424 0.74 9.72 11.47
CA TYR A 424 -0.72 9.72 11.69
C TYR A 424 -1.36 8.31 11.71
N GLU A 425 -0.59 7.23 11.78
CA GLU A 425 -1.06 5.84 11.72
C GLU A 425 -1.79 5.45 10.42
N CYS A 426 -1.79 6.31 9.39
CA CYS A 426 -2.22 6.03 8.02
C CYS A 426 -1.03 5.67 7.13
N ASP A 427 -1.26 5.48 5.83
CA ASP A 427 -0.20 5.24 4.86
C ASP A 427 0.66 6.49 4.65
N GLY A 428 1.94 6.29 4.33
CA GLY A 428 2.81 7.38 3.90
C GLY A 428 2.41 7.87 2.50
N PHE A 429 2.36 9.19 2.33
CA PHE A 429 1.78 9.79 1.13
C PHE A 429 2.39 11.16 0.81
N PHE A 430 2.41 11.52 -0.48
CA PHE A 430 2.82 12.84 -0.92
C PHE A 430 1.80 13.43 -1.90
N ILE A 431 1.52 14.74 -1.77
CA ILE A 431 0.63 15.48 -2.68
C ILE A 431 1.23 16.85 -2.98
N ALA A 432 1.30 17.23 -4.25
CA ALA A 432 1.63 18.57 -4.72
C ALA A 432 0.55 19.06 -5.67
N LYS A 433 0.14 20.33 -5.52
CA LYS A 433 -0.82 21.02 -6.40
C LYS A 433 -0.08 22.06 -7.23
N LEU A 434 -0.19 21.97 -8.52
CA LEU A 434 0.46 22.84 -9.50
C LEU A 434 -0.60 23.59 -10.30
N ARG A 435 -0.44 24.92 -10.46
CA ARG A 435 -1.34 25.73 -11.28
C ARG A 435 -0.63 26.16 -12.57
N LYS A 436 -1.26 25.93 -13.72
CA LYS A 436 -0.75 26.44 -15.01
C LYS A 436 -1.08 27.93 -15.15
N MET A 437 -0.06 28.71 -15.34
CA MET A 437 -0.17 30.18 -15.52
C MET A 437 -0.20 30.52 -16.99
N GLU A 438 -0.67 31.72 -17.33
CA GLU A 438 -0.40 32.31 -18.65
C GLU A 438 1.10 32.51 -18.83
N GLU A 439 1.63 32.15 -20.00
CA GLU A 439 3.00 32.52 -20.34
C GLU A 439 3.09 34.07 -20.31
N LYS A 440 3.95 34.60 -19.45
CA LYS A 440 4.27 36.02 -19.54
C LYS A 440 5.10 36.21 -20.81
N CYS A 441 4.49 36.89 -21.81
CA CYS A 441 5.20 37.38 -22.97
C CYS A 441 6.39 38.28 -22.58
#